data_415a31b60616c9e598b983a3fe246180
#
_entry.id   415a31b60616c9e598b983a3fe246180
#
_cell.length_a   1.000
_cell.length_b   1.000
_cell.length_c   1.000
_cell.angle_alpha   90.00
_cell.angle_beta   90.00
_cell.angle_gamma   90.00
#
_symmetry.space_group_name_H-M   'P 1'
#
loop_
_entity.id
_entity.type
_entity.pdbx_description
1 polymer ?
#
loop_
_entity_poly.entity_id
_entity_poly.type
_entity_poly.pdbx_seq_one_letter_code
_entity_poly.pdbx_strand_id
1 'polypeptide(L)'
;NYQTMLNTNMGEQDKLNALLQQKMSELDERERTINELQDMMNAQNAKVQNLLSSVKDALLGFNSDELTVTEKNGKVYVAMSDKLLFQSGSAKVDKRGKEALAKLAEVLNKQNDIDVYIEGHTDSKPINTAQFKDNWDLSVIRATSVVRILTKDYGVNPLQIQPCGRGEFMPVADNETADGRSKNRRTEIIMAPKLDKLMQMLQ
;
A
#
# COMPACT_ATOMS: atom_id res chain seq x y z
N ASN A 1 -2.52 3.26 -71.95
CA ASN A 1 -1.41 3.00 -70.97
C ASN A 1 -1.15 4.16 -70.02
N TYR A 2 -1.10 5.41 -70.46
CA TYR A 2 -0.78 6.54 -69.55
C TYR A 2 -1.94 6.89 -68.63
N GLN A 3 -3.18 6.84 -69.13
CA GLN A 3 -4.39 7.12 -68.37
C GLN A 3 -4.70 6.07 -67.31
N THR A 4 -4.40 4.82 -67.58
CA THR A 4 -4.54 3.72 -66.62
C THR A 4 -3.53 3.84 -65.47
N MET A 5 -2.30 4.24 -65.79
CA MET A 5 -1.23 4.47 -64.82
C MET A 5 -1.52 5.68 -63.91
N LEU A 6 -2.08 6.76 -64.48
CA LEU A 6 -2.56 7.93 -63.72
C LEU A 6 -3.69 7.58 -62.74
N ASN A 7 -4.68 6.80 -63.19
CA ASN A 7 -5.80 6.39 -62.37
C ASN A 7 -5.35 5.42 -61.23
N THR A 8 -4.38 4.55 -61.50
CA THR A 8 -3.81 3.68 -60.48
C THR A 8 -3.05 4.47 -59.42
N ASN A 9 -2.20 5.41 -59.83
CA ASN A 9 -1.47 6.30 -58.92
C ASN A 9 -2.39 7.17 -58.06
N MET A 10 -3.47 7.71 -58.62
CA MET A 10 -4.47 8.47 -57.88
C MET A 10 -5.17 7.59 -56.83
N GLY A 11 -5.55 6.36 -57.20
CA GLY A 11 -6.15 5.42 -56.26
C GLY A 11 -5.21 4.96 -55.12
N GLU A 12 -3.91 4.85 -55.40
CA GLU A 12 -2.90 4.56 -54.37
C GLU A 12 -2.68 5.78 -53.45
N GLN A 13 -2.69 6.99 -53.99
CA GLN A 13 -2.57 8.23 -53.20
C GLN A 13 -3.76 8.45 -52.30
N ASP A 14 -4.98 8.18 -52.76
CA ASP A 14 -6.20 8.26 -51.94
C ASP A 14 -6.18 7.23 -50.79
N LYS A 15 -5.74 6.02 -51.05
CA LYS A 15 -5.56 4.99 -50.01
C LYS A 15 -4.51 5.38 -48.98
N LEU A 16 -3.39 5.95 -49.41
CA LEU A 16 -2.34 6.43 -48.54
C LEU A 16 -2.83 7.58 -47.63
N ASN A 17 -3.56 8.53 -48.22
CA ASN A 17 -4.16 9.66 -47.48
C ASN A 17 -5.17 9.17 -46.44
N ALA A 18 -6.04 8.21 -46.80
CA ALA A 18 -6.97 7.61 -45.86
C ALA A 18 -6.26 6.90 -44.71
N LEU A 19 -5.19 6.14 -45.00
CA LEU A 19 -4.38 5.49 -44.00
C LEU A 19 -3.67 6.48 -43.07
N LEU A 20 -3.14 7.58 -43.63
CA LEU A 20 -2.53 8.64 -42.85
C LEU A 20 -3.54 9.29 -41.90
N GLN A 21 -4.74 9.62 -42.38
CA GLN A 21 -5.79 10.19 -41.54
C GLN A 21 -6.19 9.23 -40.43
N GLN A 22 -6.33 7.93 -40.72
CA GLN A 22 -6.60 6.91 -39.71
C GLN A 22 -5.48 6.88 -38.67
N LYS A 23 -4.23 6.86 -39.10
CA LYS A 23 -3.08 6.83 -38.17
C LYS A 23 -2.95 8.10 -37.32
N MET A 24 -3.26 9.25 -37.88
CA MET A 24 -3.31 10.50 -37.13
C MET A 24 -4.40 10.44 -36.02
N SER A 25 -5.60 9.96 -36.37
CA SER A 25 -6.68 9.80 -35.40
C SER A 25 -6.32 8.81 -34.28
N GLU A 26 -5.66 7.68 -34.65
CA GLU A 26 -5.17 6.70 -33.65
C GLU A 26 -4.10 7.32 -32.73
N LEU A 27 -3.22 8.18 -33.26
CA LEU A 27 -2.20 8.88 -32.48
C LEU A 27 -2.82 9.88 -31.51
N ASP A 28 -3.78 10.68 -31.99
CA ASP A 28 -4.50 11.67 -31.15
C ASP A 28 -5.23 10.98 -29.98
N GLU A 29 -5.86 9.83 -30.25
CA GLU A 29 -6.54 9.05 -29.22
C GLU A 29 -5.55 8.50 -28.18
N ARG A 30 -4.42 7.95 -28.64
CA ARG A 30 -3.37 7.48 -27.74
C ARG A 30 -2.77 8.60 -26.90
N GLU A 31 -2.55 9.77 -27.50
CA GLU A 31 -2.03 10.93 -26.79
C GLU A 31 -2.98 11.39 -25.69
N ARG A 32 -4.30 11.43 -25.97
CA ARG A 32 -5.31 11.73 -24.95
C ARG A 32 -5.27 10.73 -23.81
N THR A 33 -5.23 9.43 -24.12
CA THR A 33 -5.15 8.37 -23.12
C THR A 33 -3.89 8.49 -22.25
N ILE A 34 -2.74 8.79 -22.87
CA ILE A 34 -1.48 9.01 -22.12
C ILE A 34 -1.61 10.20 -21.17
N ASN A 35 -2.18 11.32 -21.61
CA ASN A 35 -2.36 12.50 -20.79
C ASN A 35 -3.31 12.24 -19.62
N GLU A 36 -4.42 11.55 -19.86
CA GLU A 36 -5.36 11.15 -18.81
C GLU A 36 -4.71 10.21 -17.76
N LEU A 37 -3.91 9.23 -18.21
CA LEU A 37 -3.17 8.35 -17.32
C LEU A 37 -2.14 9.12 -16.49
N GLN A 38 -1.47 10.09 -17.10
CA GLN A 38 -0.48 10.94 -16.42
C GLN A 38 -1.12 11.82 -15.35
N ASP A 39 -2.26 12.41 -15.64
CA ASP A 39 -3.03 13.22 -14.69
C ASP A 39 -3.52 12.35 -13.51
N MET A 40 -4.00 11.14 -13.78
CA MET A 40 -4.39 10.21 -12.71
C MET A 40 -3.21 9.78 -11.85
N MET A 41 -2.05 9.49 -12.44
CA MET A 41 -0.84 9.17 -11.68
C MET A 41 -0.41 10.33 -10.79
N ASN A 42 -0.45 11.57 -11.30
CA ASN A 42 -0.13 12.75 -10.52
C ASN A 42 -1.11 12.96 -9.36
N ALA A 43 -2.40 12.78 -9.61
CA ALA A 43 -3.44 12.85 -8.57
C ALA A 43 -3.25 11.75 -7.51
N GLN A 44 -2.88 10.53 -7.93
CA GLN A 44 -2.59 9.42 -7.03
C GLN A 44 -1.37 9.70 -6.14
N ASN A 45 -0.27 10.20 -6.74
CA ASN A 45 0.92 10.60 -5.99
C ASN A 45 0.61 11.70 -4.98
N ALA A 46 -0.19 12.69 -5.34
CA ALA A 46 -0.62 13.74 -4.44
C ALA A 46 -1.43 13.18 -3.25
N LYS A 47 -2.33 12.22 -3.48
CA LYS A 47 -3.06 11.53 -2.41
C LYS A 47 -2.11 10.81 -1.44
N VAL A 48 -1.10 10.10 -1.95
CA VAL A 48 -0.11 9.41 -1.12
C VAL A 48 0.69 10.38 -0.27
N GLN A 49 1.13 11.51 -0.83
CA GLN A 49 1.88 12.54 -0.10
C GLN A 49 1.01 13.21 0.99
N ASN A 50 -0.25 13.49 0.69
CA ASN A 50 -1.20 14.03 1.67
C ASN A 50 -1.47 13.03 2.80
N LEU A 51 -1.62 11.74 2.49
CA LEU A 51 -1.77 10.68 3.47
C LEU A 51 -0.52 10.56 4.35
N LEU A 52 0.67 10.54 3.73
CA LEU A 52 1.95 10.51 4.43
C LEU A 52 2.08 11.65 5.45
N SER A 53 1.78 12.88 5.02
CA SER A 53 1.82 14.06 5.90
C SER A 53 0.81 13.94 7.04
N SER A 54 -0.44 13.57 6.74
CA SER A 54 -1.49 13.40 7.75
C SER A 54 -1.13 12.35 8.80
N VAL A 55 -0.53 11.24 8.38
CA VAL A 55 -0.09 10.16 9.28
C VAL A 55 1.09 10.62 10.13
N LYS A 56 2.08 11.31 9.54
CA LYS A 56 3.22 11.86 10.28
C LYS A 56 2.76 12.85 11.34
N ASP A 57 1.87 13.75 10.99
CA ASP A 57 1.34 14.77 11.90
C ASP A 57 0.53 14.14 13.06
N ALA A 58 -0.31 13.15 12.76
CA ALA A 58 -1.08 12.44 13.77
C ALA A 58 -0.20 11.67 14.77
N LEU A 59 0.94 11.12 14.30
CA LEU A 59 1.85 10.31 15.10
C LEU A 59 3.03 11.10 15.68
N LEU A 60 2.98 12.42 15.64
CA LEU A 60 3.93 13.27 16.37
C LEU A 60 3.93 12.93 17.86
N GLY A 61 5.13 12.83 18.45
CA GLY A 61 5.32 12.51 19.86
C GLY A 61 5.65 11.04 20.17
N PHE A 62 5.73 10.18 19.13
CA PHE A 62 6.35 8.86 19.25
C PHE A 62 7.80 8.91 18.80
N ASN A 63 8.66 8.16 19.51
CA ASN A 63 10.09 8.11 19.18
C ASN A 63 10.33 7.24 17.92
N SER A 64 11.41 7.50 17.20
CA SER A 64 11.78 6.73 15.98
C SER A 64 12.05 5.24 16.27
N ASP A 65 12.43 4.88 17.50
CA ASP A 65 12.60 3.48 17.91
C ASP A 65 11.27 2.78 18.19
N GLU A 66 10.22 3.54 18.43
CA GLU A 66 8.87 3.01 18.68
C GLU A 66 8.07 2.88 17.38
N LEU A 67 8.19 3.89 16.51
CA LEU A 67 7.35 4.02 15.33
C LEU A 67 8.08 4.79 14.23
N THR A 68 7.97 4.30 13.00
CA THR A 68 8.47 5.00 11.80
C THR A 68 7.38 5.10 10.75
N VAL A 69 7.36 6.22 10.02
CA VAL A 69 6.43 6.46 8.91
C VAL A 69 7.22 6.73 7.64
N THR A 70 7.05 5.88 6.64
CA THR A 70 7.77 5.97 5.36
C THR A 70 6.82 5.81 4.18
N GLU A 71 7.22 6.35 3.03
CA GLU A 71 6.57 6.09 1.75
C GLU A 71 7.46 5.18 0.92
N LYS A 72 6.86 4.18 0.29
CA LYS A 72 7.54 3.28 -0.63
C LYS A 72 6.57 2.73 -1.66
N ASN A 73 6.93 2.84 -2.94
CA ASN A 73 6.15 2.30 -4.07
C ASN A 73 4.68 2.76 -4.06
N GLY A 74 4.44 4.04 -3.78
CA GLY A 74 3.09 4.61 -3.77
C GLY A 74 2.20 4.14 -2.60
N LYS A 75 2.79 3.64 -1.53
CA LYS A 75 2.11 3.22 -0.30
C LYS A 75 2.76 3.87 0.92
N VAL A 76 1.96 4.14 1.94
CA VAL A 76 2.44 4.64 3.23
C VAL A 76 2.57 3.48 4.21
N TYR A 77 3.73 3.35 4.81
CA TYR A 77 4.07 2.32 5.80
C TYR A 77 4.24 2.96 7.17
N VAL A 78 3.52 2.47 8.15
CA VAL A 78 3.72 2.77 9.57
C VAL A 78 4.24 1.51 10.25
N ALA A 79 5.54 1.45 10.50
CA ALA A 79 6.15 0.35 11.22
C ALA A 79 6.17 0.68 12.72
N MET A 80 5.50 -0.15 13.51
CA MET A 80 5.43 -0.04 14.96
C MET A 80 6.20 -1.19 15.60
N SER A 81 7.11 -0.86 16.53
CA SER A 81 7.87 -1.87 17.25
C SER A 81 6.96 -2.74 18.13
N ASP A 82 7.38 -3.98 18.33
CA ASP A 82 6.71 -4.92 19.23
C ASP A 82 6.57 -4.37 20.66
N LYS A 83 7.60 -3.66 21.13
CA LYS A 83 7.62 -3.03 22.45
C LYS A 83 6.57 -1.92 22.62
N LEU A 84 6.23 -1.21 21.55
CA LEU A 84 5.17 -0.22 21.57
C LEU A 84 3.79 -0.86 21.62
N LEU A 85 3.59 -1.91 20.80
CA LEU A 85 2.27 -2.49 20.61
C LEU A 85 1.90 -3.54 21.63
N PHE A 86 2.83 -4.43 22.01
CA PHE A 86 2.50 -5.65 22.76
C PHE A 86 3.31 -5.82 24.03
N GLN A 87 2.71 -6.49 24.99
CA GLN A 87 3.46 -7.06 26.11
C GLN A 87 4.30 -8.25 25.61
N SER A 88 5.46 -8.46 26.23
CA SER A 88 6.38 -9.54 25.85
C SER A 88 5.68 -10.91 25.81
N GLY A 89 5.86 -11.64 24.71
CA GLY A 89 5.26 -12.98 24.52
C GLY A 89 3.72 -13.00 24.41
N SER A 90 3.09 -11.85 24.17
CA SER A 90 1.63 -11.69 24.11
C SER A 90 1.18 -11.07 22.77
N ALA A 91 -0.08 -11.27 22.45
CA ALA A 91 -0.79 -10.53 21.39
C ALA A 91 -1.75 -9.48 21.95
N LYS A 92 -1.70 -9.21 23.26
CA LYS A 92 -2.49 -8.16 23.90
C LYS A 92 -1.81 -6.82 23.68
N VAL A 93 -2.53 -5.90 23.07
CA VAL A 93 -2.02 -4.55 22.78
C VAL A 93 -1.94 -3.73 24.08
N ASP A 94 -0.80 -3.08 24.28
CA ASP A 94 -0.53 -2.25 25.46
C ASP A 94 -1.22 -0.87 25.33
N LYS A 95 -1.30 -0.14 26.44
CA LYS A 95 -1.95 1.18 26.51
C LYS A 95 -1.33 2.16 25.52
N ARG A 96 0.00 2.24 25.46
CA ARG A 96 0.72 3.15 24.56
C ARG A 96 0.54 2.77 23.08
N GLY A 97 0.47 1.48 22.79
CA GLY A 97 0.10 0.98 21.46
C GLY A 97 -1.32 1.36 21.07
N LYS A 98 -2.27 1.28 22.00
CA LYS A 98 -3.65 1.75 21.77
C LYS A 98 -3.74 3.24 21.48
N GLU A 99 -2.93 4.06 22.17
CA GLU A 99 -2.85 5.51 21.92
C GLU A 99 -2.36 5.81 20.50
N ALA A 100 -1.33 5.09 20.02
CA ALA A 100 -0.85 5.22 18.65
C ALA A 100 -1.92 4.78 17.63
N LEU A 101 -2.59 3.65 17.88
CA LEU A 101 -3.66 3.15 17.02
C LEU A 101 -4.88 4.07 16.99
N ALA A 102 -5.23 4.72 18.09
CA ALA A 102 -6.31 5.70 18.15
C ALA A 102 -6.05 6.90 17.22
N LYS A 103 -4.83 7.46 17.30
CA LYS A 103 -4.42 8.57 16.43
C LYS A 103 -4.40 8.19 14.96
N LEU A 104 -3.92 6.98 14.65
CA LEU A 104 -3.92 6.46 13.29
C LEU A 104 -5.36 6.23 12.78
N ALA A 105 -6.24 5.72 13.62
CA ALA A 105 -7.64 5.50 13.27
C ALA A 105 -8.37 6.80 12.89
N GLU A 106 -8.05 7.94 13.51
CA GLU A 106 -8.59 9.25 13.13
C GLU A 106 -8.22 9.63 11.68
N VAL A 107 -7.03 9.26 11.23
CA VAL A 107 -6.61 9.46 9.83
C VAL A 107 -7.32 8.48 8.92
N LEU A 108 -7.36 7.19 9.27
CA LEU A 108 -7.99 6.14 8.47
C LEU A 108 -9.48 6.38 8.26
N ASN A 109 -10.20 6.86 9.28
CA ASN A 109 -11.63 7.16 9.20
C ASN A 109 -11.97 8.33 8.27
N LYS A 110 -10.99 9.17 7.92
CA LYS A 110 -11.15 10.26 6.93
C LYS A 110 -10.82 9.80 5.50
N GLN A 111 -10.30 8.59 5.32
CA GLN A 111 -9.84 8.06 4.04
C GLN A 111 -10.67 6.83 3.64
N ASN A 112 -11.55 7.00 2.65
CA ASN A 112 -12.40 5.91 2.16
C ASN A 112 -11.82 5.16 0.94
N ASP A 113 -10.83 5.79 0.27
CA ASP A 113 -10.25 5.34 -0.99
C ASP A 113 -8.91 4.60 -0.80
N ILE A 114 -8.71 3.99 0.36
CA ILE A 114 -7.48 3.23 0.67
C ILE A 114 -7.81 1.82 1.14
N ASP A 115 -6.93 0.89 0.83
CA ASP A 115 -6.86 -0.42 1.46
C ASP A 115 -5.77 -0.43 2.53
N VAL A 116 -6.04 -1.06 3.66
CA VAL A 116 -5.16 -1.11 4.82
C VAL A 116 -4.78 -2.54 5.12
N TYR A 117 -3.49 -2.84 5.09
CA TYR A 117 -2.95 -4.14 5.44
C TYR A 117 -2.21 -4.03 6.76
N ILE A 118 -2.54 -4.90 7.71
CA ILE A 118 -1.83 -5.01 8.98
C ILE A 118 -0.93 -6.24 8.91
N GLU A 119 0.36 -6.04 8.73
CA GLU A 119 1.32 -7.14 8.62
C GLU A 119 2.10 -7.33 9.92
N GLY A 120 1.95 -8.50 10.53
CA GLY A 120 2.73 -8.92 11.69
C GLY A 120 4.04 -9.60 11.26
N HIS A 121 5.16 -9.22 11.89
CA HIS A 121 6.48 -9.80 11.68
C HIS A 121 7.11 -10.24 13.01
N THR A 122 7.87 -11.32 12.97
CA THR A 122 8.63 -11.83 14.12
C THR A 122 10.14 -11.81 13.82
N ASP A 123 10.93 -12.06 14.84
CA ASP A 123 12.33 -12.48 14.64
C ASP A 123 12.43 -13.98 14.33
N SER A 124 13.63 -14.48 14.11
CA SER A 124 13.89 -15.89 13.79
C SER A 124 13.88 -16.83 15.00
N LYS A 125 13.65 -16.32 16.22
CA LYS A 125 13.55 -17.20 17.40
C LYS A 125 12.23 -17.96 17.38
N PRO A 126 12.27 -19.30 17.43
CA PRO A 126 11.06 -20.10 17.44
C PRO A 126 10.21 -19.79 18.67
N ILE A 127 8.90 -19.71 18.46
CA ILE A 127 7.92 -19.71 19.55
C ILE A 127 7.09 -20.99 19.48
N ASN A 128 6.84 -21.59 20.65
CA ASN A 128 5.93 -22.71 20.79
C ASN A 128 5.30 -22.63 22.18
N THR A 129 4.05 -22.23 22.21
CA THR A 129 3.25 -22.09 23.44
C THR A 129 1.87 -22.70 23.22
N ALA A 130 1.09 -22.80 24.27
CA ALA A 130 -0.31 -23.26 24.17
C ALA A 130 -1.15 -22.34 23.24
N GLN A 131 -0.77 -21.07 23.06
CA GLN A 131 -1.49 -20.09 22.28
C GLN A 131 -0.93 -19.94 20.85
N PHE A 132 0.36 -20.14 20.64
CA PHE A 132 1.05 -19.95 19.36
C PHE A 132 1.90 -21.18 19.05
N LYS A 133 1.61 -21.88 17.95
CA LYS A 133 2.38 -23.06 17.51
C LYS A 133 3.75 -22.66 16.95
N ASP A 134 3.80 -21.55 16.24
CA ASP A 134 4.98 -21.05 15.56
C ASP A 134 4.92 -19.52 15.32
N ASN A 135 5.88 -19.00 14.61
CA ASN A 135 5.96 -17.58 14.25
C ASN A 135 4.87 -17.14 13.26
N TRP A 136 4.29 -18.04 12.48
CA TRP A 136 3.12 -17.75 11.65
C TRP A 136 1.91 -17.42 12.51
N ASP A 137 1.58 -18.28 13.46
CA ASP A 137 0.46 -18.06 14.40
C ASP A 137 0.63 -16.74 15.14
N LEU A 138 1.81 -16.50 15.72
CA LEU A 138 2.09 -15.27 16.48
C LEU A 138 1.89 -14.02 15.61
N SER A 139 2.45 -14.00 14.40
CA SER A 139 2.38 -12.85 13.52
C SER A 139 0.95 -12.53 13.06
N VAL A 140 0.18 -13.55 12.67
CA VAL A 140 -1.24 -13.40 12.26
C VAL A 140 -2.12 -12.96 13.43
N ILE A 141 -1.97 -13.58 14.60
CA ILE A 141 -2.80 -13.27 15.77
C ILE A 141 -2.53 -11.84 16.26
N ARG A 142 -1.27 -11.38 16.23
CA ARG A 142 -0.92 -9.99 16.53
C ARG A 142 -1.53 -9.00 15.54
N ALA A 143 -1.43 -9.26 14.25
CA ALA A 143 -2.07 -8.45 13.23
C ALA A 143 -3.60 -8.39 13.43
N THR A 144 -4.23 -9.52 13.71
CA THR A 144 -5.68 -9.60 13.99
C THR A 144 -6.08 -8.84 15.25
N SER A 145 -5.22 -8.83 16.28
CA SER A 145 -5.48 -8.04 17.50
C SER A 145 -5.51 -6.55 17.22
N VAL A 146 -4.60 -6.06 16.37
CA VAL A 146 -4.60 -4.66 15.91
C VAL A 146 -5.84 -4.34 15.07
N VAL A 147 -6.21 -5.21 14.12
CA VAL A 147 -7.44 -5.04 13.31
C VAL A 147 -8.67 -4.94 14.20
N ARG A 148 -8.80 -5.80 15.22
CA ARG A 148 -9.94 -5.77 16.15
C ARG A 148 -10.04 -4.45 16.90
N ILE A 149 -8.93 -3.89 17.35
CA ILE A 149 -8.88 -2.59 18.02
C ILE A 149 -9.30 -1.48 17.06
N LEU A 150 -8.69 -1.43 15.87
CA LEU A 150 -9.01 -0.40 14.88
C LEU A 150 -10.49 -0.44 14.48
N THR A 151 -11.06 -1.63 14.27
CA THR A 151 -12.45 -1.77 13.84
C THR A 151 -13.47 -1.64 14.95
N LYS A 152 -13.25 -2.29 16.11
CA LYS A 152 -14.24 -2.34 17.20
C LYS A 152 -14.15 -1.15 18.14
N ASP A 153 -12.91 -0.74 18.50
CA ASP A 153 -12.71 0.31 19.49
C ASP A 153 -12.71 1.71 18.83
N TYR A 154 -12.21 1.80 17.57
CA TYR A 154 -12.02 3.08 16.88
C TYR A 154 -12.81 3.25 15.58
N GLY A 155 -13.65 2.30 15.23
CA GLY A 155 -14.64 2.43 14.14
C GLY A 155 -14.08 2.44 12.72
N VAL A 156 -12.86 1.96 12.50
CA VAL A 156 -12.30 1.82 11.14
C VAL A 156 -13.15 0.82 10.34
N ASN A 157 -13.48 1.18 9.10
CA ASN A 157 -14.33 0.35 8.26
C ASN A 157 -13.70 -1.03 8.02
N PRO A 158 -14.35 -2.13 8.41
CA PRO A 158 -13.79 -3.47 8.25
C PRO A 158 -13.62 -3.91 6.79
N LEU A 159 -14.29 -3.25 5.82
CA LEU A 159 -14.16 -3.55 4.40
C LEU A 159 -12.84 -3.05 3.80
N GLN A 160 -12.17 -2.11 4.47
CA GLN A 160 -10.90 -1.55 3.98
C GLN A 160 -9.67 -2.10 4.68
N ILE A 161 -9.81 -2.95 5.72
CA ILE A 161 -8.71 -3.41 6.55
C ILE A 161 -8.64 -4.93 6.62
N GLN A 162 -7.42 -5.49 6.52
CA GLN A 162 -7.19 -6.92 6.60
C GLN A 162 -5.88 -7.25 7.33
N PRO A 163 -5.87 -8.32 8.18
CA PRO A 163 -4.67 -8.79 8.84
C PRO A 163 -3.87 -9.74 7.96
N CYS A 164 -2.54 -9.64 8.02
CA CYS A 164 -1.59 -10.55 7.40
C CYS A 164 -0.53 -10.97 8.42
N GLY A 165 0.00 -12.19 8.29
CA GLY A 165 1.18 -12.63 9.02
C GLY A 165 2.31 -12.96 8.06
N ARG A 166 3.54 -12.55 8.38
CA ARG A 166 4.76 -12.82 7.59
C ARG A 166 5.73 -13.74 8.34
N GLY A 167 5.45 -14.07 9.61
CA GLY A 167 6.38 -14.82 10.42
C GLY A 167 7.74 -14.13 10.50
N GLU A 168 8.81 -14.91 10.37
CA GLU A 168 10.20 -14.47 10.41
C GLU A 168 10.82 -14.18 9.03
N PHE A 169 10.06 -14.38 7.94
CA PHE A 169 10.59 -14.50 6.58
C PHE A 169 10.82 -13.16 5.86
N MET A 170 10.54 -12.03 6.50
CA MET A 170 10.82 -10.70 5.98
C MET A 170 11.59 -9.85 6.99
N PRO A 171 12.83 -10.24 7.34
CA PRO A 171 13.66 -9.47 8.26
C PRO A 171 14.09 -8.14 7.65
N VAL A 172 14.13 -7.10 8.48
CA VAL A 172 14.66 -5.77 8.12
C VAL A 172 16.04 -5.52 8.70
N ALA A 173 16.49 -6.40 9.60
CA ALA A 173 17.81 -6.35 10.24
C ALA A 173 18.32 -7.78 10.53
N ASP A 174 19.58 -7.88 10.93
CA ASP A 174 20.21 -9.14 11.21
C ASP A 174 19.62 -9.82 12.46
N ASN A 175 19.16 -11.07 12.31
CA ASN A 175 18.59 -11.88 13.39
C ASN A 175 19.63 -12.41 14.39
N GLU A 176 20.92 -12.38 14.07
CA GLU A 176 21.98 -12.82 14.98
C GLU A 176 22.15 -11.86 16.17
N THR A 177 21.88 -10.56 15.97
CA THR A 177 21.99 -9.56 17.02
C THR A 177 20.68 -9.35 17.77
N ALA A 178 20.75 -8.99 19.04
CA ALA A 178 19.57 -8.67 19.84
C ALA A 178 18.85 -7.41 19.34
N ASP A 179 19.59 -6.41 18.87
CA ASP A 179 19.06 -5.19 18.28
C ASP A 179 18.34 -5.47 16.95
N GLY A 180 18.95 -6.26 16.06
CA GLY A 180 18.33 -6.65 14.80
C GLY A 180 17.06 -7.46 15.01
N ARG A 181 17.03 -8.42 15.93
CA ARG A 181 15.80 -9.14 16.30
C ARG A 181 14.72 -8.19 16.83
N SER A 182 15.10 -7.19 17.61
CA SER A 182 14.13 -6.19 18.11
C SER A 182 13.49 -5.39 16.97
N LYS A 183 14.24 -5.05 15.92
CA LYS A 183 13.74 -4.37 14.70
C LYS A 183 12.86 -5.28 13.85
N ASN A 184 13.18 -6.58 13.80
CA ASN A 184 12.39 -7.56 13.05
C ASN A 184 11.03 -7.82 13.70
N ARG A 185 10.93 -7.78 15.05
CA ARG A 185 9.65 -7.86 15.76
C ARG A 185 8.90 -6.55 15.64
N ARG A 186 8.03 -6.46 14.65
CA ARG A 186 7.26 -5.26 14.32
C ARG A 186 5.90 -5.59 13.74
N THR A 187 5.03 -4.63 13.73
CA THR A 187 3.79 -4.65 12.94
C THR A 187 3.83 -3.48 11.97
N GLU A 188 3.65 -3.78 10.70
CA GLU A 188 3.54 -2.76 9.64
C GLU A 188 2.08 -2.52 9.30
N ILE A 189 1.67 -1.26 9.34
CA ILE A 189 0.36 -0.81 8.85
C ILE A 189 0.59 -0.16 7.51
N ILE A 190 0.13 -0.82 6.44
CA ILE A 190 0.37 -0.45 5.06
C ILE A 190 -0.91 0.13 4.49
N MET A 191 -0.87 1.38 4.09
CA MET A 191 -1.99 2.09 3.49
C MET A 191 -1.73 2.23 1.99
N ALA A 192 -2.55 1.58 1.19
CA ALA A 192 -2.46 1.54 -0.26
C ALA A 192 -3.68 2.24 -0.87
N PRO A 193 -3.51 3.30 -1.67
CA PRO A 193 -4.62 3.87 -2.41
C PRO A 193 -5.24 2.86 -3.38
N LYS A 194 -6.57 2.87 -3.51
CA LYS A 194 -7.28 2.02 -4.47
C LYS A 194 -6.98 2.46 -5.89
N LEU A 195 -6.67 1.50 -6.76
CA LEU A 195 -6.31 1.71 -8.17
C LEU A 195 -7.44 1.35 -9.13
N ASP A 196 -8.65 1.14 -8.65
CA ASP A 196 -9.79 0.61 -9.43
C ASP A 196 -10.05 1.43 -10.70
N LYS A 197 -10.02 2.77 -10.60
CA LYS A 197 -10.22 3.66 -11.76
C LYS A 197 -9.09 3.55 -12.79
N LEU A 198 -7.84 3.43 -12.33
CA LEU A 198 -6.69 3.27 -13.21
C LEU A 198 -6.75 1.92 -13.96
N MET A 199 -7.13 0.86 -13.25
CA MET A 199 -7.24 -0.48 -13.84
C MET A 199 -8.39 -0.59 -14.84
N GLN A 200 -9.49 0.16 -14.65
CA GLN A 200 -10.61 0.21 -15.61
C GLN A 200 -10.24 0.86 -16.95
N MET A 201 -9.31 1.82 -16.94
CA MET A 201 -8.87 2.48 -18.19
C MET A 201 -7.84 1.67 -19.00
N LEU A 202 -7.21 0.66 -18.36
CA LEU A 202 -6.23 -0.21 -19.02
C LEU A 202 -6.86 -1.48 -19.62
N GLN A 203 -8.17 -1.67 -19.45
CA GLN A 203 -8.96 -2.77 -20.04
C GLN A 203 -9.66 -2.33 -21.32
#